data_0c953971234e810baefa379f79bb811a
#
_entry.id   0c953971234e810baefa379f79bb811a
#
_cell.length_a   1.000
_cell.length_b   1.000
_cell.length_c   1.000
_cell.angle_alpha   90.00
_cell.angle_beta   90.00
_cell.angle_gamma   90.00
#
_symmetry.space_group_name_H-M   'P 1'
#
loop_
_entity.id
_entity.type
_entity.pdbx_description
1 polymer ?
#
loop_
_entity_poly.entity_id
_entity_poly.type
_entity_poly.pdbx_seq_one_letter_code
_entity_poly.pdbx_strand_id
1 'polypeptide(L)'
;GGDWARHQKTYSLRVVSNKSVATFIKELVLEPIDPDETIEFNPGDYMQLDIPGYENIEFREFDIPAPYAEVWERQHVFDLSVSNKQGSRSNNYSLASNGITERELKFNVRIATPPPGQDCPPGIGSGYIFSLKPGDELTAIGSFGDFHIKPTQKEMVYIGGGAGMAPLRAHISQLFENEKTQRKVSYWYGARSKREMFYDADFKAIQEKYPNFSYYVALSDPMPVDNWEGYKGFIHQVLLDNYLDEHEDSTEIEYYMCGPPMMIDAAENMLYNLGVEPEMIAFDKF
;
A
#
# COMPACT_ATOMS: atom_id res chain seq x y z
N GLY A 1 -9.16 -22.18 15.12
CA GLY A 1 -8.29 -21.79 14.07
C GLY A 1 -9.06 -21.72 12.77
N GLY A 2 -8.90 -20.83 11.95
CA GLY A 2 -9.56 -20.77 10.66
C GLY A 2 -8.67 -21.33 9.55
N ASP A 3 -9.15 -21.21 8.34
CA ASP A 3 -8.42 -21.67 7.16
C ASP A 3 -7.09 -20.95 6.97
N TRP A 4 -6.93 -19.75 7.55
CA TRP A 4 -5.70 -18.95 7.49
C TRP A 4 -4.47 -19.74 8.00
N ALA A 5 -4.66 -20.61 8.99
CA ALA A 5 -3.56 -21.41 9.57
C ALA A 5 -2.90 -22.33 8.54
N ARG A 6 -3.62 -22.73 7.47
CA ARG A 6 -3.09 -23.63 6.45
C ARG A 6 -2.04 -22.97 5.57
N HIS A 7 -2.03 -21.63 5.47
CA HIS A 7 -1.12 -20.90 4.61
C HIS A 7 0.19 -20.52 5.31
N GLN A 8 0.27 -20.73 6.63
CA GLN A 8 1.45 -20.37 7.41
C GLN A 8 2.60 -21.33 7.15
N LYS A 9 3.54 -20.90 6.32
CA LYS A 9 4.79 -21.58 6.03
C LYS A 9 5.91 -20.55 5.99
N THR A 10 7.14 -21.07 6.08
CA THR A 10 8.34 -20.26 5.84
C THR A 10 8.76 -20.46 4.39
N TYR A 11 8.95 -19.36 3.68
CA TYR A 11 9.37 -19.34 2.29
C TYR A 11 10.74 -18.71 2.16
N SER A 12 11.58 -19.27 1.28
CA SER A 12 12.84 -18.68 0.86
C SER A 12 12.61 -17.92 -0.45
N LEU A 13 12.90 -16.63 -0.43
CA LEU A 13 12.54 -15.70 -1.51
C LEU A 13 13.76 -14.96 -2.03
N ARG A 14 13.69 -14.57 -3.30
CA ARG A 14 14.71 -13.77 -3.98
C ARG A 14 14.12 -12.45 -4.44
N VAL A 15 14.90 -11.38 -4.31
CA VAL A 15 14.51 -10.05 -4.80
C VAL A 15 14.61 -10.03 -6.32
N VAL A 16 13.49 -9.77 -6.99
CA VAL A 16 13.42 -9.52 -8.42
C VAL A 16 13.73 -8.07 -8.73
N SER A 17 13.09 -7.16 -7.99
CA SER A 17 13.30 -5.72 -8.12
C SER A 17 12.93 -5.00 -6.82
N ASN A 18 13.46 -3.80 -6.64
CA ASN A 18 13.20 -2.98 -5.47
C ASN A 18 13.32 -1.51 -5.88
N LYS A 19 12.26 -0.97 -6.49
CA LYS A 19 12.29 0.34 -7.17
C LYS A 19 11.45 1.37 -6.44
N SER A 20 11.94 2.62 -6.43
CA SER A 20 11.13 3.72 -5.91
C SER A 20 9.90 3.93 -6.77
N VAL A 21 8.73 4.01 -6.13
CA VAL A 21 7.45 4.29 -6.79
C VAL A 21 6.86 5.61 -6.28
N ALA A 22 7.37 6.12 -5.18
CA ALA A 22 7.07 7.41 -4.59
C ALA A 22 8.30 7.89 -3.85
N THR A 23 8.30 9.11 -3.36
CA THR A 23 9.50 9.68 -2.71
C THR A 23 10.04 8.78 -1.60
N PHE A 24 9.17 8.22 -0.77
CA PHE A 24 9.58 7.43 0.40
C PHE A 24 9.04 6.00 0.35
N ILE A 25 8.63 5.51 -0.82
CA ILE A 25 8.06 4.16 -0.96
C ILE A 25 8.78 3.43 -2.10
N LYS A 26 9.18 2.19 -1.82
CA LYS A 26 9.67 1.26 -2.84
C LYS A 26 8.67 0.15 -3.07
N GLU A 27 8.58 -0.30 -4.31
CA GLU A 27 7.94 -1.55 -4.65
C GLU A 27 8.98 -2.66 -4.58
N LEU A 28 8.85 -3.52 -3.59
CA LEU A 28 9.69 -4.72 -3.45
C LEU A 28 8.97 -5.87 -4.14
N VAL A 29 9.65 -6.50 -5.10
CA VAL A 29 9.11 -7.65 -5.82
C VAL A 29 9.96 -8.87 -5.50
N LEU A 30 9.32 -9.90 -4.97
CA LEU A 30 9.97 -11.14 -4.56
C LEU A 30 9.42 -12.33 -5.34
N GLU A 31 10.27 -13.35 -5.52
CA GLU A 31 9.86 -14.63 -6.08
C GLU A 31 10.40 -15.77 -5.22
N PRO A 32 9.74 -16.94 -5.19
CA PRO A 32 10.32 -18.12 -4.54
C PRO A 32 11.65 -18.50 -5.20
N ILE A 33 12.63 -18.88 -4.36
CA ILE A 33 13.90 -19.41 -4.85
C ILE A 33 13.66 -20.75 -5.54
N ASP A 34 12.78 -21.60 -4.96
CA ASP A 34 12.33 -22.83 -5.58
C ASP A 34 11.29 -22.51 -6.66
N PRO A 35 11.58 -22.76 -7.96
CA PRO A 35 10.64 -22.44 -9.03
C PRO A 35 9.35 -23.25 -8.98
N ASP A 36 9.30 -24.35 -8.23
CA ASP A 36 8.11 -25.17 -8.08
C ASP A 36 7.25 -24.76 -6.87
N GLU A 37 7.73 -23.81 -6.06
CA GLU A 37 6.99 -23.34 -4.90
C GLU A 37 5.85 -22.41 -5.32
N THR A 38 4.66 -22.66 -4.77
CA THR A 38 3.48 -21.81 -4.95
C THR A 38 3.13 -21.21 -3.59
N ILE A 39 2.93 -19.90 -3.56
CA ILE A 39 2.56 -19.19 -2.34
C ILE A 39 1.08 -18.82 -2.43
N GLU A 40 0.28 -19.38 -1.51
CA GLU A 40 -1.15 -19.11 -1.47
C GLU A 40 -1.45 -17.97 -0.50
N PHE A 41 -2.24 -17.00 -0.96
CA PHE A 41 -2.70 -15.89 -0.14
C PHE A 41 -3.99 -15.32 -0.71
N ASN A 42 -4.75 -14.64 0.15
CA ASN A 42 -5.95 -13.93 -0.25
C ASN A 42 -5.63 -12.44 -0.46
N PRO A 43 -6.33 -11.75 -1.38
CA PRO A 43 -6.16 -10.30 -1.52
C PRO A 43 -6.40 -9.59 -0.19
N GLY A 44 -5.45 -8.75 0.20
CA GLY A 44 -5.48 -8.07 1.50
C GLY A 44 -4.62 -8.72 2.58
N ASP A 45 -4.08 -9.90 2.31
CA ASP A 45 -3.16 -10.58 3.24
C ASP A 45 -1.81 -9.87 3.31
N TYR A 46 -1.09 -10.13 4.41
CA TYR A 46 0.29 -9.69 4.59
C TYR A 46 1.21 -10.88 4.83
N MET A 47 2.52 -10.64 4.64
CA MET A 47 3.58 -11.58 4.97
C MET A 47 4.45 -10.97 6.07
N GLN A 48 5.05 -11.82 6.90
CA GLN A 48 6.08 -11.42 7.85
C GLN A 48 7.44 -11.61 7.18
N LEU A 49 8.11 -10.52 6.84
CA LEU A 49 9.43 -10.56 6.24
C LEU A 49 10.49 -10.61 7.34
N ASP A 50 11.45 -11.52 7.22
CA ASP A 50 12.55 -11.61 8.17
C ASP A 50 13.55 -10.47 7.95
N ILE A 51 13.88 -9.79 9.03
CA ILE A 51 14.86 -8.71 9.04
C ILE A 51 16.04 -9.22 9.87
N PRO A 52 17.18 -9.58 9.24
CA PRO A 52 18.32 -10.11 9.96
C PRO A 52 19.03 -9.04 10.77
N GLY A 53 19.92 -9.45 11.66
CA GLY A 53 20.86 -8.54 12.28
C GLY A 53 21.82 -7.95 11.25
N TYR A 54 22.18 -6.68 11.40
CA TYR A 54 23.17 -6.02 10.55
C TYR A 54 23.87 -4.91 11.35
N GLU A 55 25.13 -4.61 10.97
CA GLU A 55 25.93 -3.65 11.73
C GLU A 55 25.55 -2.21 11.42
N ASN A 56 25.43 -1.88 10.14
CA ASN A 56 25.08 -0.51 9.73
C ASN A 56 24.59 -0.46 8.30
N ILE A 57 23.58 0.36 8.06
CA ILE A 57 23.07 0.69 6.73
C ILE A 57 23.05 2.22 6.61
N GLU A 58 23.81 2.73 5.64
CA GLU A 58 23.86 4.16 5.32
C GLU A 58 22.79 4.48 4.28
N PHE A 59 21.91 5.43 4.55
CA PHE A 59 20.83 5.80 3.64
C PHE A 59 21.37 6.38 2.32
N ARG A 60 22.58 6.97 2.35
CA ARG A 60 23.20 7.52 1.15
C ARG A 60 23.50 6.45 0.10
N GLU A 61 23.59 5.21 0.50
CA GLU A 61 23.87 4.09 -0.41
C GLU A 61 22.59 3.55 -1.09
N PHE A 62 21.40 4.02 -0.68
CA PHE A 62 20.17 3.59 -1.32
C PHE A 62 20.10 4.11 -2.77
N ASP A 63 19.53 3.28 -3.65
CA ASP A 63 19.22 3.69 -5.01
C ASP A 63 17.90 4.48 -5.02
N ILE A 64 18.02 5.80 -4.96
CA ILE A 64 16.87 6.71 -4.98
C ILE A 64 17.03 7.61 -6.21
N PRO A 65 16.27 7.37 -7.28
CA PRO A 65 16.41 8.14 -8.52
C PRO A 65 15.73 9.51 -8.43
N ALA A 66 16.04 10.36 -9.41
CA ALA A 66 15.24 11.54 -9.65
C ALA A 66 13.83 11.11 -10.07
N PRO A 67 12.76 11.82 -9.70
CA PRO A 67 12.76 13.11 -9.00
C PRO A 67 12.79 13.00 -7.46
N TYR A 68 12.85 11.80 -6.92
CA TYR A 68 12.74 11.56 -5.47
C TYR A 68 13.98 11.99 -4.70
N ALA A 69 15.16 11.80 -5.30
CA ALA A 69 16.43 12.11 -4.65
C ALA A 69 16.55 13.57 -4.19
N GLU A 70 15.92 14.50 -4.93
CA GLU A 70 15.92 15.92 -4.58
C GLU A 70 15.31 16.14 -3.19
N VAL A 71 14.23 15.43 -2.87
CA VAL A 71 13.59 15.54 -1.55
C VAL A 71 14.47 14.95 -0.47
N TRP A 72 15.08 13.80 -0.74
CA TRP A 72 15.99 13.14 0.21
C TRP A 72 17.19 14.04 0.55
N GLU A 73 17.74 14.75 -0.44
CA GLU A 73 18.82 15.71 -0.21
C GLU A 73 18.32 16.91 0.60
N ARG A 74 17.23 17.52 0.17
CA ARG A 74 16.67 18.72 0.80
C ARG A 74 16.28 18.49 2.24
N GLN A 75 15.74 17.31 2.56
CA GLN A 75 15.30 16.96 3.92
C GLN A 75 16.36 16.22 4.72
N HIS A 76 17.58 16.09 4.19
CA HIS A 76 18.71 15.42 4.85
C HIS A 76 18.45 13.94 5.20
N VAL A 77 17.59 13.28 4.44
CA VAL A 77 17.27 11.86 4.66
C VAL A 77 18.45 10.98 4.29
N PHE A 78 19.24 11.38 3.27
CA PHE A 78 20.46 10.63 2.90
C PHE A 78 21.52 10.65 3.98
N ASP A 79 21.44 11.55 4.97
CA ASP A 79 22.41 11.63 6.07
C ASP A 79 22.13 10.65 7.20
N LEU A 80 21.01 9.93 7.12
CA LEU A 80 20.59 8.98 8.15
C LEU A 80 21.32 7.64 7.99
N SER A 81 21.38 6.90 9.08
CA SER A 81 21.87 5.53 9.11
C SER A 81 21.10 4.74 10.17
N VAL A 82 21.13 3.42 10.08
CA VAL A 82 20.44 2.55 11.02
C VAL A 82 21.21 1.25 11.18
N SER A 83 21.13 0.65 12.35
CA SER A 83 21.73 -0.65 12.65
C SER A 83 20.70 -1.56 13.33
N ASN A 84 20.92 -2.87 13.21
CA ASN A 84 20.13 -3.87 13.94
C ASN A 84 21.08 -4.81 14.66
N LYS A 85 21.45 -4.46 15.88
CA LYS A 85 22.39 -5.21 16.71
C LYS A 85 21.70 -6.27 17.58
N GLN A 86 20.36 -6.30 17.57
CA GLN A 86 19.59 -7.22 18.40
C GLN A 86 19.30 -8.56 17.72
N GLY A 87 19.64 -8.69 16.44
CA GLY A 87 19.42 -9.91 15.67
C GLY A 87 18.09 -9.94 14.94
N SER A 88 17.69 -11.13 14.48
CA SER A 88 16.51 -11.30 13.62
C SER A 88 15.24 -10.81 14.27
N ARG A 89 14.43 -10.15 13.45
CA ARG A 89 13.07 -9.70 13.79
C ARG A 89 12.21 -9.81 12.53
N SER A 90 10.91 -9.66 12.66
CA SER A 90 10.03 -9.67 11.51
C SER A 90 9.24 -8.36 11.41
N ASN A 91 8.98 -7.95 10.17
CA ASN A 91 8.08 -6.85 9.87
C ASN A 91 6.96 -7.37 8.97
N ASN A 92 5.76 -6.85 9.18
CA ASN A 92 4.59 -7.22 8.39
C ASN A 92 4.39 -6.26 7.23
N TYR A 93 4.21 -6.80 6.03
CA TYR A 93 3.93 -6.00 4.84
C TYR A 93 2.80 -6.63 4.05
N SER A 94 1.81 -5.81 3.67
CA SER A 94 0.68 -6.25 2.87
C SER A 94 1.08 -6.51 1.44
N LEU A 95 0.48 -7.54 0.84
CA LEU A 95 0.70 -7.89 -0.56
C LEU A 95 -0.10 -6.98 -1.48
N ALA A 96 0.56 -6.42 -2.48
CA ALA A 96 -0.08 -5.60 -3.52
C ALA A 96 -0.54 -6.43 -4.72
N SER A 97 0.04 -7.62 -4.88
CA SER A 97 -0.33 -8.57 -5.95
C SER A 97 -1.53 -9.42 -5.56
N ASN A 98 -2.28 -9.92 -6.54
CA ASN A 98 -3.49 -10.70 -6.26
C ASN A 98 -3.27 -12.21 -6.13
N GLY A 99 -2.09 -12.71 -6.48
CA GLY A 99 -1.74 -14.13 -6.31
C GLY A 99 -2.28 -15.08 -7.38
N ILE A 100 -3.11 -14.62 -8.29
CA ILE A 100 -3.68 -15.44 -9.35
C ILE A 100 -3.12 -15.03 -10.70
N THR A 101 -3.25 -13.77 -11.09
CA THR A 101 -2.68 -13.25 -12.34
C THR A 101 -1.23 -12.83 -12.17
N GLU A 102 -0.77 -12.63 -10.94
CA GLU A 102 0.60 -12.25 -10.62
C GLU A 102 1.22 -13.31 -9.73
N ARG A 103 2.27 -14.00 -10.21
CA ARG A 103 3.01 -14.99 -9.41
C ARG A 103 3.96 -14.35 -8.43
N GLU A 104 4.51 -13.20 -8.79
CA GLU A 104 5.46 -12.49 -7.95
C GLU A 104 4.75 -11.84 -6.76
N LEU A 105 5.46 -11.77 -5.64
CA LEU A 105 4.96 -11.09 -4.44
C LEU A 105 5.38 -9.64 -4.51
N LYS A 106 4.42 -8.72 -4.55
CA LYS A 106 4.68 -7.28 -4.58
C LYS A 106 4.30 -6.64 -3.26
N PHE A 107 5.20 -5.82 -2.74
CA PHE A 107 5.01 -5.09 -1.49
C PHE A 107 5.30 -3.62 -1.72
N ASN A 108 4.56 -2.74 -1.04
CA ASN A 108 4.84 -1.30 -1.04
C ASN A 108 5.40 -0.95 0.34
N VAL A 109 6.68 -0.65 0.39
CA VAL A 109 7.38 -0.44 1.65
C VAL A 109 7.76 1.03 1.80
N ARG A 110 7.23 1.66 2.85
CA ARG A 110 7.58 3.05 3.19
C ARG A 110 8.79 3.05 4.12
N ILE A 111 9.79 3.87 3.79
CA ILE A 111 10.91 4.10 4.71
C ILE A 111 10.42 4.84 5.95
N ALA A 112 10.72 4.32 7.13
CA ALA A 112 10.38 4.99 8.39
C ALA A 112 11.53 5.90 8.78
N THR A 113 11.28 7.20 8.78
CA THR A 113 12.24 8.22 9.20
C THR A 113 11.84 8.81 10.54
N PRO A 114 12.79 9.34 11.33
CA PRO A 114 12.44 10.00 12.58
C PRO A 114 11.46 11.15 12.34
N PRO A 115 10.44 11.32 13.21
CA PRO A 115 9.58 12.49 13.12
C PRO A 115 10.39 13.78 13.29
N PRO A 116 9.97 14.90 12.69
CA PRO A 116 10.69 16.17 12.80
C PRO A 116 10.95 16.55 14.25
N GLY A 117 12.20 16.91 14.55
CA GLY A 117 12.60 17.32 15.89
C GLY A 117 12.82 16.20 16.89
N GLN A 118 12.63 14.94 16.52
CA GLN A 118 12.89 13.80 17.39
C GLN A 118 14.23 13.17 17.06
N ASP A 119 14.99 12.84 18.10
CA ASP A 119 16.30 12.17 17.98
C ASP A 119 16.10 10.67 18.24
N CYS A 120 15.54 9.98 17.26
CA CYS A 120 15.35 8.54 17.30
C CYS A 120 15.89 7.93 16.00
N PRO A 121 16.32 6.65 16.01
CA PRO A 121 16.82 6.02 14.79
C PRO A 121 15.71 5.82 13.77
N PRO A 122 16.07 5.76 12.48
CA PRO A 122 15.14 5.31 11.45
C PRO A 122 14.67 3.87 11.69
N GLY A 123 13.63 3.46 10.97
CA GLY A 123 13.09 2.10 11.08
C GLY A 123 14.09 1.04 10.66
N ILE A 124 14.29 0.06 11.54
CA ILE A 124 15.24 -1.05 11.32
C ILE A 124 14.82 -1.90 10.13
N GLY A 125 13.52 -2.27 10.07
CA GLY A 125 13.01 -3.13 9.02
C GLY A 125 12.96 -2.43 7.67
N SER A 126 12.38 -1.23 7.61
CA SER A 126 12.27 -0.50 6.36
C SER A 126 13.63 -0.09 5.81
N GLY A 127 14.59 0.24 6.69
CA GLY A 127 15.96 0.52 6.28
C GLY A 127 16.62 -0.68 5.61
N TYR A 128 16.43 -1.86 6.21
CA TYR A 128 16.92 -3.10 5.61
C TYR A 128 16.28 -3.36 4.24
N ILE A 129 14.95 -3.24 4.17
CA ILE A 129 14.22 -3.48 2.90
C ILE A 129 14.72 -2.52 1.81
N PHE A 130 14.92 -1.24 2.14
CA PHE A 130 15.41 -0.26 1.17
C PHE A 130 16.81 -0.57 0.65
N SER A 131 17.62 -1.34 1.42
CA SER A 131 18.97 -1.73 1.01
C SER A 131 18.98 -2.94 0.08
N LEU A 132 17.87 -3.66 -0.07
CA LEU A 132 17.84 -4.89 -0.87
C LEU A 132 17.99 -4.59 -2.36
N LYS A 133 18.74 -5.45 -3.05
CA LYS A 133 19.03 -5.36 -4.47
C LYS A 133 18.59 -6.63 -5.18
N PRO A 134 18.32 -6.57 -6.51
CA PRO A 134 18.01 -7.78 -7.27
C PRO A 134 19.03 -8.89 -7.01
N GLY A 135 18.53 -10.11 -6.75
CA GLY A 135 19.35 -11.26 -6.43
C GLY A 135 19.54 -11.51 -4.94
N ASP A 136 19.31 -10.53 -4.09
CA ASP A 136 19.36 -10.74 -2.64
C ASP A 136 18.28 -11.71 -2.20
N GLU A 137 18.52 -12.41 -1.11
CA GLU A 137 17.61 -13.44 -0.60
C GLU A 137 17.12 -13.07 0.80
N LEU A 138 15.88 -13.44 1.10
CA LEU A 138 15.31 -13.28 2.43
C LEU A 138 14.24 -14.35 2.65
N THR A 139 13.85 -14.53 3.91
CA THR A 139 12.78 -15.45 4.25
C THR A 139 11.52 -14.67 4.67
N ALA A 140 10.38 -15.31 4.47
CA ALA A 140 9.09 -14.76 4.87
C ALA A 140 8.22 -15.87 5.41
N ILE A 141 7.33 -15.50 6.32
CA ILE A 141 6.31 -16.39 6.85
C ILE A 141 4.95 -15.85 6.45
N GLY A 142 4.07 -16.71 6.01
CA GLY A 142 2.71 -16.28 5.73
C GLY A 142 1.86 -17.35 5.04
N SER A 143 0.69 -16.95 4.62
CA SER A 143 0.12 -15.60 4.66
C SER A 143 -0.78 -15.41 5.88
N PHE A 144 -1.03 -14.15 6.25
CA PHE A 144 -1.88 -13.77 7.37
C PHE A 144 -2.81 -12.63 6.95
N GLY A 145 -3.86 -12.40 7.70
CA GLY A 145 -4.67 -11.19 7.59
C GLY A 145 -6.15 -11.44 7.67
N ASP A 146 -6.88 -10.37 7.94
CA ASP A 146 -8.35 -10.35 8.02
C ASP A 146 -8.96 -9.20 7.22
N PHE A 147 -8.14 -8.45 6.47
CA PHE A 147 -8.61 -7.35 5.62
C PHE A 147 -9.04 -7.91 4.25
N HIS A 148 -10.25 -8.51 4.22
CA HIS A 148 -10.72 -9.24 3.05
C HIS A 148 -11.97 -8.62 2.45
N ILE A 149 -12.20 -8.90 1.16
CA ILE A 149 -13.42 -8.51 0.46
C ILE A 149 -14.62 -9.23 1.10
N LYS A 150 -15.62 -8.47 1.52
CA LYS A 150 -16.85 -9.03 2.07
C LYS A 150 -17.69 -9.63 0.95
N PRO A 151 -18.27 -10.83 1.14
CA PRO A 151 -18.98 -11.54 0.07
C PRO A 151 -20.42 -11.05 -0.09
N THR A 152 -20.61 -9.80 -0.44
CA THR A 152 -21.91 -9.19 -0.69
C THR A 152 -21.97 -8.65 -2.11
N GLN A 153 -23.09 -8.06 -2.49
CA GLN A 153 -23.24 -7.36 -3.76
C GLN A 153 -23.35 -5.84 -3.56
N LYS A 154 -23.04 -5.35 -2.37
CA LYS A 154 -23.10 -3.92 -2.08
C LYS A 154 -22.07 -3.14 -2.87
N GLU A 155 -22.35 -1.86 -3.07
CA GLU A 155 -21.36 -0.94 -3.63
C GLU A 155 -20.15 -0.86 -2.71
N MET A 156 -18.96 -0.72 -3.30
CA MET A 156 -17.69 -0.64 -2.57
C MET A 156 -17.01 0.70 -2.84
N VAL A 157 -16.56 1.36 -1.79
CA VAL A 157 -15.73 2.57 -1.88
C VAL A 157 -14.39 2.27 -1.20
N TYR A 158 -13.32 2.36 -1.97
CA TYR A 158 -11.96 2.21 -1.50
C TYR A 158 -11.34 3.58 -1.28
N ILE A 159 -10.69 3.77 -0.14
CA ILE A 159 -10.01 5.03 0.22
C ILE A 159 -8.57 4.68 0.61
N GLY A 160 -7.60 5.23 -0.10
CA GLY A 160 -6.20 4.89 0.13
C GLY A 160 -5.24 6.05 0.07
N GLY A 161 -4.06 5.82 0.62
CA GLY A 161 -2.95 6.75 0.56
C GLY A 161 -1.64 6.06 0.91
N GLY A 162 -0.54 6.55 0.34
CA GLY A 162 0.78 6.02 0.63
C GLY A 162 0.89 4.52 0.42
N ALA A 163 1.58 3.84 1.33
CA ALA A 163 1.77 2.39 1.27
C ALA A 163 0.49 1.60 1.51
N GLY A 164 -0.59 2.24 1.96
CA GLY A 164 -1.92 1.63 2.03
C GLY A 164 -2.47 1.23 0.68
N MET A 165 -1.83 1.68 -0.39
CA MET A 165 -2.09 1.23 -1.76
C MET A 165 -2.06 -0.30 -1.90
N ALA A 166 -1.13 -0.99 -1.21
CA ALA A 166 -0.87 -2.41 -1.45
C ALA A 166 -2.12 -3.30 -1.34
N PRO A 167 -2.79 -3.40 -0.18
CA PRO A 167 -3.96 -4.29 -0.08
C PRO A 167 -5.13 -3.83 -0.94
N LEU A 168 -5.27 -2.54 -1.19
CA LEU A 168 -6.36 -2.01 -2.02
C LEU A 168 -6.15 -2.39 -3.49
N ARG A 169 -4.90 -2.32 -3.98
CA ARG A 169 -4.58 -2.80 -5.33
C ARG A 169 -4.89 -4.29 -5.46
N ALA A 170 -4.50 -5.09 -4.46
CA ALA A 170 -4.78 -6.52 -4.48
C ALA A 170 -6.28 -6.82 -4.55
N HIS A 171 -7.09 -6.12 -3.74
CA HIS A 171 -8.55 -6.26 -3.78
C HIS A 171 -9.11 -5.90 -5.15
N ILE A 172 -8.76 -4.74 -5.68
CA ILE A 172 -9.31 -4.23 -6.94
C ILE A 172 -8.90 -5.14 -8.10
N SER A 173 -7.66 -5.58 -8.14
CA SER A 173 -7.20 -6.54 -9.15
C SER A 173 -7.98 -7.85 -9.08
N GLN A 174 -8.21 -8.38 -7.87
CA GLN A 174 -9.02 -9.58 -7.68
C GLN A 174 -10.45 -9.40 -8.18
N LEU A 175 -11.08 -8.30 -7.81
CA LEU A 175 -12.48 -8.02 -8.16
C LEU A 175 -12.69 -7.96 -9.67
N PHE A 176 -11.78 -7.35 -10.41
CA PHE A 176 -11.97 -7.09 -11.83
C PHE A 176 -11.23 -8.06 -12.75
N GLU A 177 -10.00 -8.39 -12.45
CA GLU A 177 -9.19 -9.25 -13.32
C GLU A 177 -9.50 -10.73 -13.10
N ASN A 178 -9.84 -11.14 -11.88
CA ASN A 178 -10.17 -12.54 -11.58
C ASN A 178 -11.66 -12.79 -11.53
N GLU A 179 -12.40 -12.06 -10.70
CA GLU A 179 -13.82 -12.30 -10.47
C GLU A 179 -14.73 -11.64 -11.49
N LYS A 180 -14.26 -10.58 -12.15
CA LYS A 180 -15.07 -9.78 -13.09
C LYS A 180 -16.39 -9.36 -12.44
N THR A 181 -16.29 -8.78 -11.25
CA THR A 181 -17.44 -8.41 -10.43
C THR A 181 -18.41 -7.46 -11.14
N GLN A 182 -19.69 -7.60 -10.84
CA GLN A 182 -20.73 -6.67 -11.30
C GLN A 182 -20.99 -5.56 -10.26
N ARG A 183 -20.35 -5.62 -9.10
CA ARG A 183 -20.50 -4.61 -8.06
C ARG A 183 -20.01 -3.26 -8.56
N LYS A 184 -20.65 -2.20 -8.09
CA LYS A 184 -20.15 -0.84 -8.33
C LYS A 184 -18.99 -0.58 -7.37
N VAL A 185 -17.83 -0.21 -7.91
CA VAL A 185 -16.61 -0.01 -7.14
C VAL A 185 -15.99 1.32 -7.54
N SER A 186 -15.57 2.11 -6.55
CA SER A 186 -14.76 3.29 -6.80
C SER A 186 -13.55 3.33 -5.88
N TYR A 187 -12.44 3.85 -6.41
CA TYR A 187 -11.20 4.00 -5.67
C TYR A 187 -10.80 5.47 -5.59
N TRP A 188 -10.66 5.96 -4.39
CA TRP A 188 -10.35 7.35 -4.06
C TRP A 188 -8.98 7.38 -3.38
N TYR A 189 -7.96 7.80 -4.14
CA TYR A 189 -6.58 7.79 -3.70
C TYR A 189 -6.10 9.21 -3.43
N GLY A 190 -5.57 9.43 -2.21
CA GLY A 190 -4.99 10.71 -1.81
C GLY A 190 -3.47 10.67 -1.87
N ALA A 191 -2.87 11.66 -2.51
CA ALA A 191 -1.43 11.84 -2.57
C ALA A 191 -1.09 13.32 -2.41
N ARG A 192 0.15 13.60 -2.03
CA ARG A 192 0.59 14.99 -1.85
C ARG A 192 0.75 15.70 -3.20
N SER A 193 1.47 15.05 -4.12
CA SER A 193 1.75 15.57 -5.45
C SER A 193 1.82 14.43 -6.45
N LYS A 194 1.97 14.76 -7.73
CA LYS A 194 1.95 13.76 -8.81
C LYS A 194 3.06 12.72 -8.68
N ARG A 195 4.24 13.08 -8.20
CA ARG A 195 5.35 12.12 -8.01
C ARG A 195 5.08 11.08 -6.93
N GLU A 196 4.04 11.26 -6.10
CA GLU A 196 3.62 10.28 -5.09
C GLU A 196 2.53 9.33 -5.59
N MET A 197 2.12 9.45 -6.85
CA MET A 197 1.16 8.54 -7.47
C MET A 197 1.89 7.34 -8.05
N PHE A 198 1.38 6.14 -7.79
CA PHE A 198 1.92 4.91 -8.39
C PHE A 198 0.81 3.91 -8.67
N TYR A 199 1.04 2.97 -9.57
CA TYR A 199 0.04 2.06 -10.15
C TYR A 199 -1.09 2.78 -10.88
N ASP A 200 -0.93 4.05 -11.17
CA ASP A 200 -1.96 4.88 -11.79
C ASP A 200 -2.44 4.30 -13.13
N ALA A 201 -1.50 3.79 -13.93
CA ALA A 201 -1.83 3.17 -15.21
C ALA A 201 -2.68 1.91 -15.04
N ASP A 202 -2.44 1.12 -13.98
CA ASP A 202 -3.20 -0.10 -13.71
C ASP A 202 -4.67 0.21 -13.46
N PHE A 203 -4.95 1.22 -12.63
CA PHE A 203 -6.32 1.59 -12.30
C PHE A 203 -7.04 2.25 -13.47
N LYS A 204 -6.32 3.07 -14.25
CA LYS A 204 -6.88 3.65 -15.47
C LYS A 204 -7.25 2.57 -16.50
N ALA A 205 -6.44 1.53 -16.61
CA ALA A 205 -6.72 0.40 -17.51
C ALA A 205 -7.98 -0.36 -17.06
N ILE A 206 -8.15 -0.60 -15.76
CA ILE A 206 -9.35 -1.24 -15.23
C ILE A 206 -10.57 -0.37 -15.47
N GLN A 207 -10.48 0.94 -15.22
CA GLN A 207 -11.56 1.89 -15.44
C GLN A 207 -12.01 1.92 -16.91
N GLU A 208 -11.05 1.87 -17.83
CA GLU A 208 -11.35 1.86 -19.25
C GLU A 208 -12.08 0.57 -19.68
N LYS A 209 -11.70 -0.56 -19.10
CA LYS A 209 -12.24 -1.87 -19.47
C LYS A 209 -13.57 -2.19 -18.79
N TYR A 210 -13.79 -1.74 -17.55
CA TYR A 210 -14.95 -2.10 -16.74
C TYR A 210 -15.76 -0.85 -16.37
N PRO A 211 -16.99 -0.73 -16.90
CA PRO A 211 -17.82 0.48 -16.68
C PRO A 211 -18.28 0.64 -15.23
N ASN A 212 -18.21 -0.41 -14.42
CA ASN A 212 -18.60 -0.36 -13.00
C ASN A 212 -17.44 -0.01 -12.07
N PHE A 213 -16.24 0.31 -12.60
CA PHE A 213 -15.11 0.79 -11.82
C PHE A 213 -14.79 2.24 -12.15
N SER A 214 -14.61 3.06 -11.12
CA SER A 214 -14.18 4.45 -11.24
C SER A 214 -12.96 4.71 -10.34
N TYR A 215 -12.02 5.48 -10.85
CA TYR A 215 -10.77 5.78 -10.14
C TYR A 215 -10.57 7.30 -10.07
N TYR A 216 -10.31 7.81 -8.88
CA TYR A 216 -10.14 9.23 -8.62
C TYR A 216 -8.91 9.47 -7.75
N VAL A 217 -8.17 10.54 -8.07
CA VAL A 217 -7.01 10.97 -7.29
C VAL A 217 -7.22 12.41 -6.85
N ALA A 218 -6.91 12.69 -5.59
CA ALA A 218 -6.84 14.05 -5.10
C ALA A 218 -5.40 14.34 -4.64
N LEU A 219 -4.88 15.50 -5.04
CA LEU A 219 -3.57 15.97 -4.61
C LEU A 219 -3.74 17.09 -3.58
N SER A 220 -3.12 16.91 -2.40
CA SER A 220 -3.23 17.88 -1.31
C SER A 220 -2.30 19.08 -1.48
N ASP A 221 -1.18 18.88 -2.19
CA ASP A 221 -0.17 19.93 -2.42
C ASP A 221 0.54 19.70 -3.76
N PRO A 222 -0.18 19.86 -4.89
CA PRO A 222 0.41 19.63 -6.20
C PRO A 222 1.51 20.63 -6.48
N MET A 223 2.55 20.18 -7.18
CA MET A 223 3.66 21.04 -7.61
C MET A 223 3.25 21.79 -8.88
N PRO A 224 3.83 23.01 -9.11
CA PRO A 224 3.55 23.72 -10.36
C PRO A 224 3.84 22.90 -11.62
N VAL A 225 4.89 22.08 -11.60
CA VAL A 225 5.28 21.23 -12.72
C VAL A 225 4.26 20.12 -12.99
N ASP A 226 3.42 19.79 -12.01
CA ASP A 226 2.41 18.74 -12.18
C ASP A 226 1.30 19.14 -13.16
N ASN A 227 1.07 20.44 -13.34
CA ASN A 227 -0.04 20.96 -14.15
C ASN A 227 -1.35 20.25 -13.83
N TRP A 228 -1.62 20.07 -12.54
CA TRP A 228 -2.71 19.23 -12.06
C TRP A 228 -4.06 19.89 -12.26
N GLU A 229 -4.93 19.24 -13.03
CA GLU A 229 -6.30 19.69 -13.30
C GLU A 229 -7.37 18.84 -12.60
N GLY A 230 -6.94 17.77 -11.89
CA GLY A 230 -7.84 16.91 -11.13
C GLY A 230 -8.21 17.50 -9.78
N TYR A 231 -8.76 16.67 -8.91
CA TYR A 231 -9.18 17.10 -7.58
C TYR A 231 -7.99 17.56 -6.74
N LYS A 232 -8.22 18.62 -5.94
CA LYS A 232 -7.25 19.16 -4.99
C LYS A 232 -7.85 19.12 -3.59
N GLY A 233 -6.99 18.80 -2.62
CA GLY A 233 -7.38 18.71 -1.24
C GLY A 233 -7.21 17.31 -0.67
N PHE A 234 -7.74 17.10 0.54
CA PHE A 234 -7.67 15.80 1.20
C PHE A 234 -8.74 14.88 0.65
N ILE A 235 -8.37 13.61 0.48
CA ILE A 235 -9.22 12.65 -0.24
C ILE A 235 -10.58 12.44 0.43
N HIS A 236 -10.65 12.43 1.76
CA HIS A 236 -11.95 12.25 2.43
C HIS A 236 -12.91 13.39 2.11
N GLN A 237 -12.42 14.63 2.04
CA GLN A 237 -13.24 15.79 1.73
C GLN A 237 -13.66 15.78 0.26
N VAL A 238 -12.75 15.42 -0.63
CA VAL A 238 -13.04 15.30 -2.06
C VAL A 238 -14.10 14.23 -2.30
N LEU A 239 -13.99 13.08 -1.64
CA LEU A 239 -15.00 12.01 -1.71
C LEU A 239 -16.36 12.48 -1.22
N LEU A 240 -16.40 13.17 -0.09
CA LEU A 240 -17.66 13.70 0.46
C LEU A 240 -18.31 14.69 -0.51
N ASP A 241 -17.55 15.70 -0.93
CA ASP A 241 -18.07 16.82 -1.73
C ASP A 241 -18.50 16.38 -3.14
N ASN A 242 -17.83 15.38 -3.72
CA ASN A 242 -18.04 15.03 -5.11
C ASN A 242 -18.81 13.71 -5.31
N TYR A 243 -19.07 12.97 -4.23
CA TYR A 243 -19.76 11.68 -4.38
C TYR A 243 -20.74 11.38 -3.25
N LEU A 244 -20.27 11.33 -1.99
CA LEU A 244 -21.10 10.83 -0.89
C LEU A 244 -22.21 11.78 -0.49
N ASP A 245 -21.97 13.09 -0.57
CA ASP A 245 -22.96 14.10 -0.18
C ASP A 245 -24.24 14.02 -1.03
N GLU A 246 -24.11 13.64 -2.30
CA GLU A 246 -25.24 13.49 -3.21
C GLU A 246 -25.64 12.04 -3.45
N HIS A 247 -24.98 11.10 -2.78
CA HIS A 247 -25.26 9.69 -2.94
C HIS A 247 -26.62 9.33 -2.33
N GLU A 248 -27.36 8.48 -3.03
CA GLU A 248 -28.72 8.11 -2.64
C GLU A 248 -28.75 7.43 -1.27
N ASP A 249 -27.75 6.55 -0.98
CA ASP A 249 -27.68 5.86 0.30
C ASP A 249 -26.23 5.48 0.65
N SER A 250 -25.48 6.46 1.16
CA SER A 250 -24.08 6.27 1.54
C SER A 250 -23.89 5.30 2.72
N THR A 251 -24.94 5.03 3.51
CA THR A 251 -24.85 4.09 4.62
C THR A 251 -24.93 2.63 4.18
N GLU A 252 -25.32 2.36 2.95
CA GLU A 252 -25.40 1.01 2.37
C GLU A 252 -24.16 0.65 1.54
N ILE A 253 -23.14 1.50 1.52
CA ILE A 253 -21.86 1.24 0.86
C ILE A 253 -20.92 0.52 1.84
N GLU A 254 -20.15 -0.42 1.33
CA GLU A 254 -19.01 -1.00 2.07
C GLU A 254 -17.76 -0.19 1.78
N TYR A 255 -17.07 0.24 2.85
CA TYR A 255 -15.86 1.07 2.75
C TYR A 255 -14.63 0.25 3.13
N TYR A 256 -13.59 0.36 2.32
CA TYR A 256 -12.31 -0.32 2.52
C TYR A 256 -11.22 0.75 2.51
N MET A 257 -10.54 0.92 3.64
CA MET A 257 -9.62 2.03 3.83
C MET A 257 -8.26 1.53 4.28
N CYS A 258 -7.20 2.04 3.66
CA CYS A 258 -5.84 1.70 4.07
C CYS A 258 -4.91 2.89 3.78
N GLY A 259 -4.12 3.27 4.78
CA GLY A 259 -3.19 4.38 4.62
C GLY A 259 -2.70 4.96 5.93
N PRO A 260 -2.12 6.16 5.88
CA PRO A 260 -1.61 6.82 7.08
C PRO A 260 -2.73 7.05 8.12
N PRO A 261 -2.40 6.93 9.41
CA PRO A 261 -3.41 7.06 10.48
C PRO A 261 -4.25 8.34 10.39
N MET A 262 -3.64 9.49 10.10
CA MET A 262 -4.40 10.74 10.00
C MET A 262 -5.43 10.72 8.88
N MET A 263 -5.10 10.13 7.74
CA MET A 263 -6.03 9.98 6.62
C MET A 263 -7.20 9.08 7.00
N ILE A 264 -6.90 7.94 7.61
CA ILE A 264 -7.93 6.97 8.00
C ILE A 264 -8.83 7.57 9.10
N ASP A 265 -8.26 8.26 10.08
CA ASP A 265 -9.04 8.91 11.13
C ASP A 265 -9.99 9.96 10.55
N ALA A 266 -9.53 10.77 9.61
CA ALA A 266 -10.36 11.78 8.95
C ALA A 266 -11.50 11.13 8.14
N ALA A 267 -11.20 10.06 7.43
CA ALA A 267 -12.21 9.32 6.67
C ALA A 267 -13.23 8.65 7.61
N GLU A 268 -12.78 8.03 8.70
CA GLU A 268 -13.69 7.43 9.69
C GLU A 268 -14.64 8.47 10.28
N ASN A 269 -14.11 9.63 10.66
CA ASN A 269 -14.95 10.70 11.22
C ASN A 269 -15.99 11.19 10.21
N MET A 270 -15.60 11.34 8.97
CA MET A 270 -16.52 11.72 7.90
C MET A 270 -17.63 10.68 7.73
N LEU A 271 -17.29 9.39 7.71
CA LEU A 271 -18.26 8.30 7.57
C LEU A 271 -19.17 8.20 8.79
N TYR A 272 -18.62 8.37 9.99
CA TYR A 272 -19.40 8.41 11.22
C TYR A 272 -20.46 9.52 11.16
N ASN A 273 -20.08 10.70 10.70
CA ASN A 273 -20.99 11.83 10.57
C ASN A 273 -22.09 11.60 9.52
N LEU A 274 -21.85 10.73 8.56
CA LEU A 274 -22.85 10.32 7.57
C LEU A 274 -23.78 9.22 8.09
N GLY A 275 -23.51 8.66 9.28
CA GLY A 275 -24.31 7.58 9.84
C GLY A 275 -23.89 6.18 9.40
N VAL A 276 -22.68 6.03 8.83
CA VAL A 276 -22.19 4.71 8.41
C VAL A 276 -21.84 3.87 9.65
N GLU A 277 -22.39 2.66 9.71
CA GLU A 277 -22.15 1.75 10.83
C GLU A 277 -20.77 1.10 10.74
N PRO A 278 -20.10 0.80 11.88
CA PRO A 278 -18.76 0.21 11.88
C PRO A 278 -18.62 -1.08 11.07
N GLU A 279 -19.67 -1.92 11.03
CA GLU A 279 -19.64 -3.17 10.26
C GLU A 279 -19.54 -2.94 8.75
N MET A 280 -19.84 -1.74 8.28
CA MET A 280 -19.70 -1.37 6.87
C MET A 280 -18.30 -0.85 6.53
N ILE A 281 -17.39 -0.80 7.52
CA ILE A 281 -16.05 -0.22 7.35
C ILE A 281 -14.99 -1.26 7.68
N ALA A 282 -14.12 -1.56 6.72
CA ALA A 282 -12.90 -2.31 6.94
C ALA A 282 -11.72 -1.37 6.75
N PHE A 283 -10.75 -1.39 7.66
CA PHE A 283 -9.60 -0.50 7.53
C PHE A 283 -8.33 -1.11 8.12
N ASP A 284 -7.20 -0.57 7.66
CA ASP A 284 -5.88 -0.84 8.22
C ASP A 284 -5.07 0.46 8.20
N LYS A 285 -4.35 0.75 9.30
CA LYS A 285 -3.53 1.96 9.42
C LYS A 285 -2.06 1.60 9.26
N PHE A 286 -1.40 2.28 8.37
CA PHE A 286 0.01 1.99 8.04
C PHE A 286 0.95 3.04 8.59
#